data_ee48a66e15921ec5c361b3f646fd3371
#
_entry.id   ee48a66e15921ec5c361b3f646fd3371
#
_cell.length_a   1.000
_cell.length_b   1.000
_cell.length_c   1.000
_cell.angle_alpha   90.00
_cell.angle_beta   90.00
_cell.angle_gamma   90.00
#
_symmetry.space_group_name_H-M   'P 1'
#
loop_
_entity.id
_entity.type
_entity.pdbx_description
1 polymer ?
#
loop_
_entity_poly.entity_id
_entity_poly.type
_entity_poly.pdbx_seq_one_letter_code
_entity_poly.pdbx_strand_id
1 'polypeptide(L)'
;MVGTTLTAGDLVDGCARAAVAGLRRLLGEKLVGAWLIGSGALGGAVAESSDLDLVAVCAHAPPVDLIQQVVAGLSGEAMTWPLRGLEFVLYPRAAVASASPSPQFALNLNVGPRMPLHISTDAATEPAHWFVIDLAILREHGLALHGPPAHELVAPIPRRWLLGALGDGLAWHAANEPALHQSVLNAGRAWRFAAEGVWSSKDAAAGWVLARTEDPGLIHASLAVRHGDRSRTLNPAQVNRFVGGIQAREAPRYSQ
;
A
#
# COMPACT_ATOMS: atom_id res chain seq x y z
N MET A 1 -15.56 31.26 -15.99
CA MET A 1 -15.73 30.19 -15.00
C MET A 1 -14.34 29.66 -14.66
N VAL A 2 -13.84 29.92 -13.45
CA VAL A 2 -12.55 29.39 -13.00
C VAL A 2 -12.83 27.93 -12.63
N GLY A 3 -12.36 27.01 -13.46
CA GLY A 3 -12.44 25.58 -13.15
C GLY A 3 -11.60 25.29 -11.90
N THR A 4 -12.21 24.80 -10.84
CA THR A 4 -11.51 24.35 -9.65
C THR A 4 -10.64 23.16 -10.05
N THR A 5 -9.33 23.33 -10.03
CA THR A 5 -8.39 22.22 -10.26
C THR A 5 -8.50 21.25 -9.07
N LEU A 6 -8.90 20.00 -9.32
CA LEU A 6 -8.98 18.97 -8.30
C LEU A 6 -7.58 18.67 -7.73
N THR A 7 -7.49 18.52 -6.42
CA THR A 7 -6.25 18.06 -5.77
C THR A 7 -6.07 16.55 -5.95
N ALA A 8 -4.86 16.04 -5.71
CA ALA A 8 -4.62 14.61 -5.69
C ALA A 8 -5.52 13.87 -4.68
N GLY A 9 -5.80 14.51 -3.53
CA GLY A 9 -6.71 13.98 -2.51
C GLY A 9 -8.15 13.88 -3.01
N ASP A 10 -8.65 14.89 -3.72
CA ASP A 10 -10.01 14.87 -4.29
C ASP A 10 -10.16 13.75 -5.35
N LEU A 11 -9.13 13.53 -6.16
CA LEU A 11 -9.10 12.46 -7.17
C LEU A 11 -9.10 11.08 -6.50
N VAL A 12 -8.28 10.89 -5.45
CA VAL A 12 -8.22 9.66 -4.67
C VAL A 12 -9.59 9.35 -4.05
N ASP A 13 -10.19 10.33 -3.36
CA ASP A 13 -11.48 10.15 -2.68
C ASP A 13 -12.60 9.82 -3.68
N GLY A 14 -12.68 10.55 -4.78
CA GLY A 14 -13.67 10.32 -5.83
C GLY A 14 -13.57 8.93 -6.45
N CYS A 15 -12.37 8.47 -6.80
CA CYS A 15 -12.14 7.15 -7.37
C CYS A 15 -12.39 6.03 -6.36
N ALA A 16 -11.96 6.20 -5.11
CA ALA A 16 -12.21 5.23 -4.05
C ALA A 16 -13.71 5.04 -3.81
N ARG A 17 -14.48 6.13 -3.72
CA ARG A 17 -15.94 6.06 -3.57
C ARG A 17 -16.62 5.39 -4.76
N ALA A 18 -16.19 5.68 -6.00
CA ALA A 18 -16.73 5.04 -7.20
C ALA A 18 -16.47 3.53 -7.20
N ALA A 19 -15.24 3.11 -6.86
CA ALA A 19 -14.89 1.69 -6.72
C ALA A 19 -15.74 0.99 -5.66
N VAL A 20 -15.89 1.60 -4.47
CA VAL A 20 -16.70 1.03 -3.39
C VAL A 20 -18.18 0.96 -3.77
N ALA A 21 -18.71 1.96 -4.47
CA ALA A 21 -20.08 1.90 -5.01
C ALA A 21 -20.26 0.73 -5.99
N GLY A 22 -19.27 0.44 -6.82
CA GLY A 22 -19.22 -0.74 -7.69
C GLY A 22 -19.22 -2.05 -6.88
N LEU A 23 -18.34 -2.15 -5.89
CA LEU A 23 -18.26 -3.32 -5.00
C LEU A 23 -19.58 -3.56 -4.26
N ARG A 24 -20.23 -2.52 -3.75
CA ARG A 24 -21.55 -2.63 -3.08
C ARG A 24 -22.63 -3.16 -4.01
N ARG A 25 -22.65 -2.76 -5.28
CA ARG A 25 -23.60 -3.30 -6.26
C ARG A 25 -23.38 -4.79 -6.55
N LEU A 26 -22.12 -5.21 -6.64
CA LEU A 26 -21.75 -6.59 -6.96
C LEU A 26 -21.89 -7.53 -5.76
N LEU A 27 -21.40 -7.11 -4.60
CA LEU A 27 -21.30 -7.94 -3.40
C LEU A 27 -22.53 -7.84 -2.49
N GLY A 28 -23.29 -6.74 -2.58
CA GLY A 28 -24.49 -6.50 -1.77
C GLY A 28 -24.18 -6.63 -0.26
N GLU A 29 -25.02 -7.35 0.45
CA GLU A 29 -24.88 -7.60 1.90
C GLU A 29 -23.68 -8.48 2.27
N LYS A 30 -23.04 -9.13 1.30
CA LYS A 30 -21.80 -9.89 1.53
C LYS A 30 -20.61 -8.95 1.81
N LEU A 31 -20.66 -7.69 1.38
CA LEU A 31 -19.61 -6.70 1.66
C LEU A 31 -19.77 -6.17 3.08
N VAL A 32 -18.84 -6.51 3.96
CA VAL A 32 -18.82 -6.09 5.36
C VAL A 32 -18.23 -4.70 5.52
N GLY A 33 -17.21 -4.38 4.73
CA GLY A 33 -16.59 -3.07 4.74
C GLY A 33 -15.58 -2.88 3.62
N ALA A 34 -15.24 -1.60 3.37
CA ALA A 34 -14.21 -1.19 2.43
C ALA A 34 -13.53 0.08 2.93
N TRP A 35 -12.21 0.13 2.80
CA TRP A 35 -11.36 1.20 3.33
C TRP A 35 -10.30 1.62 2.34
N LEU A 36 -10.04 2.93 2.31
CA LEU A 36 -8.85 3.50 1.70
C LEU A 36 -7.68 3.34 2.69
N ILE A 37 -6.53 2.91 2.19
CA ILE A 37 -5.29 2.79 2.96
C ILE A 37 -4.14 3.53 2.25
N GLY A 38 -2.91 3.21 2.57
CA GLY A 38 -1.71 3.68 1.88
C GLY A 38 -1.57 5.20 1.86
N SER A 39 -1.16 5.75 0.72
CA SER A 39 -0.89 7.19 0.58
C SER A 39 -2.15 8.05 0.72
N GLY A 40 -3.31 7.54 0.34
CA GLY A 40 -4.59 8.24 0.49
C GLY A 40 -5.00 8.43 1.94
N ALA A 41 -4.80 7.42 2.78
CA ALA A 41 -5.12 7.47 4.20
C ALA A 41 -4.06 8.21 5.03
N LEU A 42 -2.79 8.13 4.63
CA LEU A 42 -1.67 8.75 5.36
C LEU A 42 -1.36 10.19 4.93
N GLY A 43 -2.21 10.80 4.08
CA GLY A 43 -2.08 12.20 3.68
C GLY A 43 -0.87 12.48 2.78
N GLY A 44 -0.37 11.48 2.04
CA GLY A 44 0.81 11.61 1.18
C GLY A 44 0.54 11.28 -0.29
N ALA A 45 -0.70 11.42 -0.78
CA ALA A 45 -1.02 11.13 -2.17
C ALA A 45 -0.42 12.18 -3.12
N VAL A 46 0.27 11.70 -4.16
CA VAL A 46 0.84 12.50 -5.25
C VAL A 46 0.28 11.95 -6.56
N ALA A 47 -0.43 12.79 -7.32
CA ALA A 47 -1.19 12.36 -8.48
C ALA A 47 -0.37 11.56 -9.51
N GLU A 48 0.90 11.88 -9.69
CA GLU A 48 1.76 11.26 -10.71
C GLU A 48 2.44 9.96 -10.26
N SER A 49 2.55 9.72 -8.95
CA SER A 49 3.33 8.62 -8.39
C SER A 49 2.58 7.71 -7.42
N SER A 50 1.38 8.10 -7.00
CA SER A 50 0.58 7.30 -6.06
C SER A 50 -0.38 6.36 -6.78
N ASP A 51 -0.64 5.25 -6.11
CA ASP A 51 -1.70 4.30 -6.42
C ASP A 51 -2.92 4.60 -5.54
N LEU A 52 -4.06 4.05 -5.89
CA LEU A 52 -5.22 3.95 -5.02
C LEU A 52 -5.16 2.60 -4.29
N ASP A 53 -4.87 2.64 -3.00
CA ASP A 53 -4.80 1.44 -2.17
C ASP A 53 -6.15 1.20 -1.50
N LEU A 54 -6.87 0.15 -1.90
CA LEU A 54 -8.20 -0.17 -1.42
C LEU A 54 -8.27 -1.57 -0.85
N VAL A 55 -8.81 -1.71 0.35
CA VAL A 55 -9.08 -3.00 0.97
C VAL A 55 -10.57 -3.17 1.19
N ALA A 56 -11.10 -4.35 0.90
CA ALA A 56 -12.46 -4.73 1.23
C ALA A 56 -12.52 -6.06 1.99
N VAL A 57 -13.55 -6.22 2.81
CA VAL A 57 -13.83 -7.44 3.57
C VAL A 57 -15.22 -7.94 3.25
N CYS A 58 -15.32 -9.23 2.88
CA CYS A 58 -16.57 -9.96 2.73
C CYS A 58 -16.86 -10.85 3.93
N ALA A 59 -18.14 -11.12 4.19
CA ALA A 59 -18.57 -12.02 5.25
C ALA A 59 -17.94 -13.43 5.12
N HIS A 60 -17.88 -13.93 3.87
CA HIS A 60 -17.27 -15.22 3.50
C HIS A 60 -16.46 -15.04 2.21
N ALA A 61 -15.59 -16.00 1.87
CA ALA A 61 -14.91 -16.01 0.58
C ALA A 61 -15.94 -16.07 -0.55
N PRO A 62 -15.92 -15.11 -1.51
CA PRO A 62 -16.85 -15.13 -2.64
C PRO A 62 -16.55 -16.31 -3.57
N PRO A 63 -17.57 -16.87 -4.27
CA PRO A 63 -17.35 -17.85 -5.31
C PRO A 63 -16.62 -17.23 -6.50
N VAL A 64 -16.00 -18.09 -7.33
CA VAL A 64 -15.11 -17.69 -8.43
C VAL A 64 -15.80 -16.76 -9.44
N ASP A 65 -17.05 -17.02 -9.79
CA ASP A 65 -17.84 -16.20 -10.70
C ASP A 65 -18.06 -14.77 -10.18
N LEU A 66 -18.25 -14.62 -8.87
CA LEU A 66 -18.39 -13.31 -8.24
C LEU A 66 -17.04 -12.57 -8.18
N ILE A 67 -15.93 -13.29 -7.95
CA ILE A 67 -14.58 -12.72 -8.03
C ILE A 67 -14.32 -12.20 -9.46
N GLN A 68 -14.68 -12.96 -10.49
CA GLN A 68 -14.55 -12.53 -11.88
C GLN A 68 -15.38 -11.27 -12.19
N GLN A 69 -16.59 -11.17 -11.64
CA GLN A 69 -17.40 -9.95 -11.75
C GLN A 69 -16.75 -8.74 -11.05
N VAL A 70 -16.15 -8.95 -9.88
CA VAL A 70 -15.40 -7.89 -9.17
C VAL A 70 -14.21 -7.43 -10.01
N VAL A 71 -13.42 -8.37 -10.54
CA VAL A 71 -12.29 -8.06 -11.44
C VAL A 71 -12.78 -7.25 -12.63
N ALA A 72 -13.81 -7.73 -13.36
CA ALA A 72 -14.35 -7.03 -14.53
C ALA A 72 -14.89 -5.64 -14.18
N GLY A 73 -15.54 -5.49 -13.03
CA GLY A 73 -16.07 -4.21 -12.55
C GLY A 73 -15.00 -3.18 -12.18
N LEU A 74 -13.85 -3.63 -11.67
CA LEU A 74 -12.74 -2.76 -11.27
C LEU A 74 -11.71 -2.54 -12.39
N SER A 75 -11.60 -3.44 -13.37
CA SER A 75 -10.65 -3.35 -14.49
C SER A 75 -11.28 -2.92 -15.81
N GLY A 76 -12.61 -2.78 -15.87
CA GLY A 76 -13.33 -2.41 -17.09
C GLY A 76 -13.15 -0.95 -17.48
N GLU A 77 -13.49 -0.63 -18.75
CA GLU A 77 -13.39 0.71 -19.33
C GLU A 77 -14.21 1.78 -18.58
N ALA A 78 -15.21 1.37 -17.79
CA ALA A 78 -16.01 2.27 -16.96
C ALA A 78 -15.25 2.87 -15.77
N MET A 79 -14.09 2.28 -15.41
CA MET A 79 -13.24 2.75 -14.33
C MET A 79 -12.00 3.45 -14.92
N THR A 80 -12.03 4.78 -14.89
CA THR A 80 -10.84 5.58 -15.23
C THR A 80 -10.02 5.86 -13.98
N TRP A 81 -8.79 5.40 -13.98
CA TRP A 81 -7.86 5.61 -12.88
C TRP A 81 -6.98 6.83 -13.15
N PRO A 82 -7.19 7.97 -12.46
CA PRO A 82 -6.41 9.20 -12.69
C PRO A 82 -5.00 9.14 -12.11
N LEU A 83 -4.75 8.13 -11.25
CA LEU A 83 -3.47 7.82 -10.61
C LEU A 83 -2.70 6.77 -11.43
N ARG A 84 -1.67 6.16 -10.85
CA ARG A 84 -0.98 5.03 -11.48
C ARG A 84 -1.90 3.85 -11.72
N GLY A 85 -2.81 3.60 -10.79
CA GLY A 85 -3.76 2.52 -10.84
C GLY A 85 -4.40 2.25 -9.48
N LEU A 86 -5.06 1.11 -9.40
CA LEU A 86 -5.68 0.54 -8.22
C LEU A 86 -4.86 -0.67 -7.75
N GLU A 87 -4.49 -0.67 -6.47
CA GLU A 87 -4.10 -1.84 -5.71
C GLU A 87 -5.26 -2.23 -4.80
N PHE A 88 -5.84 -3.41 -5.03
CA PHE A 88 -7.05 -3.85 -4.35
C PHE A 88 -6.90 -5.24 -3.78
N VAL A 89 -7.24 -5.39 -2.50
CA VAL A 89 -7.29 -6.71 -1.86
C VAL A 89 -8.66 -6.96 -1.25
N LEU A 90 -9.24 -8.12 -1.56
CA LEU A 90 -10.50 -8.59 -0.99
C LEU A 90 -10.24 -9.73 -0.01
N TYR A 91 -10.58 -9.52 1.24
CA TYR A 91 -10.43 -10.52 2.29
C TYR A 91 -11.77 -11.15 2.69
N PRO A 92 -11.83 -12.47 2.95
CA PRO A 92 -12.90 -13.03 3.77
C PRO A 92 -12.72 -12.58 5.23
N ARG A 93 -13.82 -12.31 5.94
CA ARG A 93 -13.79 -11.84 7.34
C ARG A 93 -12.92 -12.73 8.26
N ALA A 94 -13.00 -14.04 8.08
CA ALA A 94 -12.22 -14.99 8.87
C ALA A 94 -10.70 -14.77 8.73
N ALA A 95 -10.22 -14.31 7.57
CA ALA A 95 -8.80 -14.11 7.31
C ALA A 95 -8.23 -12.87 8.02
N VAL A 96 -9.06 -11.87 8.33
CA VAL A 96 -8.64 -10.64 9.03
C VAL A 96 -9.00 -10.65 10.52
N ALA A 97 -9.91 -11.51 10.94
CA ALA A 97 -10.34 -11.64 12.34
C ALA A 97 -9.27 -12.28 13.25
N SER A 98 -8.25 -12.90 12.67
CA SER A 98 -7.10 -13.46 13.37
C SER A 98 -5.82 -13.03 12.68
N ALA A 99 -4.83 -12.59 13.46
CA ALA A 99 -3.54 -12.23 12.89
C ALA A 99 -2.84 -13.46 12.29
N SER A 100 -2.14 -13.25 11.16
CA SER A 100 -1.34 -14.28 10.49
C SER A 100 -0.06 -13.64 9.94
N PRO A 101 1.10 -14.33 9.98
CA PRO A 101 2.29 -13.88 9.25
C PRO A 101 2.16 -14.13 7.73
N SER A 102 1.14 -14.89 7.29
CA SER A 102 0.80 -15.14 5.89
C SER A 102 -0.71 -15.01 5.71
N PRO A 103 -1.23 -13.76 5.65
CA PRO A 103 -2.66 -13.52 5.52
C PRO A 103 -3.22 -14.10 4.22
N GLN A 104 -4.37 -14.77 4.32
CA GLN A 104 -5.08 -15.31 3.16
C GLN A 104 -6.06 -14.28 2.62
N PHE A 105 -6.17 -14.16 1.30
CA PHE A 105 -7.14 -13.29 0.64
C PHE A 105 -8.01 -14.08 -0.34
N ALA A 106 -9.10 -13.49 -0.80
CA ALA A 106 -9.94 -14.02 -1.87
C ALA A 106 -9.54 -13.48 -3.25
N LEU A 107 -8.99 -12.26 -3.30
CA LEU A 107 -8.52 -11.60 -4.51
C LEU A 107 -7.45 -10.57 -4.16
N ASN A 108 -6.34 -10.60 -4.90
CA ASN A 108 -5.39 -9.51 -5.05
C ASN A 108 -5.43 -9.03 -6.50
N LEU A 109 -5.73 -7.73 -6.72
CA LEU A 109 -5.90 -7.14 -8.04
C LEU A 109 -5.11 -5.84 -8.13
N ASN A 110 -4.19 -5.78 -9.09
CA ASN A 110 -3.56 -4.52 -9.47
C ASN A 110 -3.97 -4.19 -10.90
N VAL A 111 -4.46 -2.98 -11.14
CA VAL A 111 -4.93 -2.54 -12.47
C VAL A 111 -4.80 -1.04 -12.63
N GLY A 112 -4.34 -0.58 -13.80
CA GLY A 112 -4.30 0.86 -14.08
C GLY A 112 -3.47 1.22 -15.31
N PRO A 113 -3.51 2.49 -15.72
CA PRO A 113 -2.83 2.95 -16.94
C PRO A 113 -1.30 2.89 -16.86
N ARG A 114 -0.75 2.85 -15.65
CA ARG A 114 0.71 2.81 -15.40
C ARG A 114 1.09 1.68 -14.46
N MET A 115 0.30 0.61 -14.45
CA MET A 115 0.45 -0.57 -13.62
C MET A 115 0.09 -1.80 -14.44
N PRO A 116 0.91 -2.85 -14.46
CA PRO A 116 0.55 -4.11 -15.10
C PRO A 116 -0.70 -4.69 -14.46
N LEU A 117 -1.58 -5.28 -15.28
CA LEU A 117 -2.68 -6.07 -14.75
C LEU A 117 -2.10 -7.28 -14.00
N HIS A 118 -2.44 -7.40 -12.74
CA HIS A 118 -2.11 -8.55 -11.90
C HIS A 118 -3.37 -9.02 -11.18
N ILE A 119 -3.68 -10.30 -11.28
CA ILE A 119 -4.83 -10.94 -10.64
C ILE A 119 -4.34 -12.20 -9.96
N SER A 120 -4.52 -12.30 -8.66
CA SER A 120 -4.20 -13.50 -7.89
C SER A 120 -5.35 -13.83 -6.94
N THR A 121 -5.65 -15.13 -6.83
CA THR A 121 -6.57 -15.69 -5.83
C THR A 121 -5.88 -16.71 -4.92
N ASP A 122 -4.55 -16.82 -5.05
CA ASP A 122 -3.72 -17.74 -4.25
C ASP A 122 -2.66 -16.94 -3.48
N ALA A 123 -2.91 -16.76 -2.19
CA ALA A 123 -2.01 -16.03 -1.31
C ALA A 123 -0.63 -16.71 -1.13
N ALA A 124 -0.50 -18.00 -1.43
CA ALA A 124 0.77 -18.71 -1.31
C ALA A 124 1.76 -18.32 -2.43
N THR A 125 1.27 -17.76 -3.53
CA THR A 125 2.10 -17.29 -4.66
C THR A 125 2.57 -15.85 -4.51
N GLU A 126 2.10 -15.14 -3.50
CA GLU A 126 2.37 -13.72 -3.29
C GLU A 126 3.32 -13.47 -2.13
N PRO A 127 4.11 -12.38 -2.17
CA PRO A 127 4.94 -11.98 -1.04
C PRO A 127 4.09 -11.58 0.17
N ALA A 128 4.05 -12.43 1.20
CA ALA A 128 3.16 -12.27 2.36
C ALA A 128 3.37 -10.94 3.11
N HIS A 129 4.58 -10.37 3.07
CA HIS A 129 4.94 -9.15 3.79
C HIS A 129 4.08 -7.94 3.38
N TRP A 130 3.63 -7.83 2.13
CA TRP A 130 2.74 -6.75 1.70
C TRP A 130 1.42 -6.78 2.46
N PHE A 131 0.79 -7.93 2.54
CA PHE A 131 -0.51 -8.09 3.19
C PHE A 131 -0.43 -7.92 4.71
N VAL A 132 0.68 -8.30 5.33
CA VAL A 132 0.94 -8.08 6.77
C VAL A 132 1.05 -6.58 7.06
N ILE A 133 1.82 -5.85 6.25
CA ILE A 133 2.01 -4.39 6.40
C ILE A 133 0.68 -3.66 6.15
N ASP A 134 -0.01 -4.00 5.07
CA ASP A 134 -1.26 -3.34 4.67
C ASP A 134 -2.39 -3.57 5.68
N LEU A 135 -2.51 -4.77 6.24
CA LEU A 135 -3.49 -5.04 7.30
C LEU A 135 -3.19 -4.25 8.59
N ALA A 136 -1.92 -4.02 8.92
CA ALA A 136 -1.57 -3.18 10.06
C ALA A 136 -1.92 -1.72 9.80
N ILE A 137 -1.57 -1.19 8.61
CA ILE A 137 -1.93 0.18 8.20
C ILE A 137 -3.46 0.32 8.14
N LEU A 138 -4.16 -0.66 7.57
CA LEU A 138 -5.62 -0.71 7.54
C LEU A 138 -6.22 -0.57 8.93
N ARG A 139 -5.76 -1.38 9.89
CA ARG A 139 -6.29 -1.38 11.24
C ARG A 139 -6.12 -0.03 11.94
N GLU A 140 -4.96 0.61 11.77
CA GLU A 140 -4.60 1.83 12.49
C GLU A 140 -5.05 3.12 11.76
N HIS A 141 -5.02 3.12 10.44
CA HIS A 141 -5.19 4.32 9.62
C HIS A 141 -6.23 4.19 8.49
N GLY A 142 -6.87 3.02 8.33
CA GLY A 142 -7.84 2.81 7.26
C GLY A 142 -9.02 3.79 7.34
N LEU A 143 -9.24 4.55 6.28
CA LEU A 143 -10.38 5.46 6.16
C LEU A 143 -11.60 4.68 5.65
N ALA A 144 -12.61 4.52 6.49
CA ALA A 144 -13.81 3.77 6.15
C ALA A 144 -14.62 4.48 5.05
N LEU A 145 -14.80 3.82 3.92
CA LEU A 145 -15.67 4.22 2.82
C LEU A 145 -17.01 3.48 2.88
N HIS A 146 -17.01 2.31 3.53
CA HIS A 146 -18.19 1.50 3.82
C HIS A 146 -17.92 0.61 5.03
N GLY A 147 -18.95 0.37 5.86
CA GLY A 147 -18.86 -0.50 7.04
C GLY A 147 -18.23 0.18 8.26
N PRO A 148 -17.89 -0.60 9.31
CA PRO A 148 -17.36 -0.09 10.56
C PRO A 148 -15.88 0.34 10.44
N PRO A 149 -15.33 1.00 11.46
CA PRO A 149 -13.88 1.22 11.58
C PRO A 149 -13.10 -0.09 11.48
N ALA A 150 -11.98 -0.08 10.75
CA ALA A 150 -11.23 -1.31 10.44
C ALA A 150 -10.74 -2.06 11.69
N HIS A 151 -10.43 -1.34 12.78
CA HIS A 151 -9.95 -1.95 14.02
C HIS A 151 -10.98 -2.84 14.72
N GLU A 152 -12.26 -2.76 14.37
CA GLU A 152 -13.32 -3.63 14.88
C GLU A 152 -13.35 -5.01 14.18
N LEU A 153 -12.76 -5.10 12.99
CA LEU A 153 -12.76 -6.31 12.16
C LEU A 153 -11.38 -6.95 12.03
N VAL A 154 -10.34 -6.13 11.93
CA VAL A 154 -8.97 -6.57 11.70
C VAL A 154 -8.28 -6.79 13.03
N ALA A 155 -7.79 -7.99 13.27
CA ALA A 155 -7.03 -8.33 14.48
C ALA A 155 -5.71 -7.54 14.57
N PRO A 156 -5.22 -7.22 15.78
CA PRO A 156 -3.92 -6.59 15.96
C PRO A 156 -2.81 -7.54 15.53
N ILE A 157 -1.90 -7.06 14.70
CA ILE A 157 -0.77 -7.85 14.21
C ILE A 157 0.39 -7.72 15.22
N PRO A 158 0.97 -8.85 15.68
CA PRO A 158 2.11 -8.83 16.59
C PRO A 158 3.29 -8.04 16.00
N ARG A 159 3.91 -7.16 16.80
CA ARG A 159 5.01 -6.30 16.35
C ARG A 159 6.16 -7.08 15.69
N ARG A 160 6.50 -8.28 16.20
CA ARG A 160 7.54 -9.12 15.60
C ARG A 160 7.24 -9.51 14.15
N TRP A 161 5.97 -9.74 13.81
CA TRP A 161 5.60 -10.06 12.43
C TRP A 161 5.66 -8.84 11.51
N LEU A 162 5.29 -7.65 12.03
CA LEU A 162 5.44 -6.39 11.30
C LEU A 162 6.90 -6.08 11.01
N LEU A 163 7.77 -6.24 12.00
CA LEU A 163 9.20 -6.03 11.82
C LEU A 163 9.79 -7.04 10.81
N GLY A 164 9.42 -8.32 10.91
CA GLY A 164 9.80 -9.33 9.90
C GLY A 164 9.34 -8.95 8.50
N ALA A 165 8.06 -8.59 8.35
CA ALA A 165 7.50 -8.18 7.06
C ALA A 165 8.19 -6.92 6.49
N LEU A 166 8.55 -5.95 7.32
CA LEU A 166 9.32 -4.79 6.88
C LEU A 166 10.72 -5.18 6.39
N GLY A 167 11.39 -6.11 7.08
CA GLY A 167 12.68 -6.66 6.66
C GLY A 167 12.59 -7.37 5.30
N ASP A 168 11.56 -8.21 5.12
CA ASP A 168 11.30 -8.92 3.85
C ASP A 168 10.97 -7.93 2.73
N GLY A 169 10.18 -6.89 2.99
CA GLY A 169 9.88 -5.83 2.04
C GLY A 169 11.14 -5.07 1.59
N LEU A 170 12.06 -4.78 2.51
CA LEU A 170 13.34 -4.16 2.17
C LEU A 170 14.20 -5.07 1.29
N ALA A 171 14.26 -6.36 1.59
CA ALA A 171 14.96 -7.34 0.78
C ALA A 171 14.36 -7.43 -0.63
N TRP A 172 13.03 -7.44 -0.72
CA TRP A 172 12.33 -7.45 -2.00
C TRP A 172 12.65 -6.20 -2.84
N HIS A 173 12.58 -5.00 -2.25
CA HIS A 173 12.92 -3.76 -2.94
C HIS A 173 14.38 -3.73 -3.43
N ALA A 174 15.31 -4.21 -2.62
CA ALA A 174 16.72 -4.28 -3.02
C ALA A 174 16.93 -5.20 -4.22
N ALA A 175 16.20 -6.31 -4.30
CA ALA A 175 16.31 -7.28 -5.37
C ALA A 175 15.59 -6.87 -6.66
N ASN A 176 14.41 -6.24 -6.55
CA ASN A 176 13.51 -6.01 -7.69
C ASN A 176 13.49 -4.55 -8.17
N GLU A 177 13.83 -3.59 -7.30
CA GLU A 177 13.75 -2.16 -7.57
C GLU A 177 15.01 -1.38 -7.19
N PRO A 178 16.22 -1.82 -7.63
CA PRO A 178 17.51 -1.32 -7.13
C PRO A 178 17.80 0.15 -7.49
N ALA A 179 17.02 0.75 -8.39
CA ALA A 179 17.22 2.14 -8.85
C ALA A 179 15.99 3.03 -8.60
N LEU A 180 14.95 2.51 -7.93
CA LEU A 180 13.71 3.26 -7.76
C LEU A 180 13.70 4.10 -6.47
N HIS A 181 13.16 5.31 -6.59
CA HIS A 181 12.92 6.19 -5.44
C HIS A 181 12.00 5.56 -4.39
N GLN A 182 11.12 4.65 -4.81
CA GLN A 182 10.22 3.92 -3.93
C GLN A 182 10.99 3.07 -2.92
N SER A 183 12.06 2.40 -3.34
CA SER A 183 12.92 1.60 -2.45
C SER A 183 13.53 2.43 -1.34
N VAL A 184 14.03 3.63 -1.67
CA VAL A 184 14.60 4.57 -0.69
C VAL A 184 13.54 5.07 0.29
N LEU A 185 12.38 5.49 -0.23
CA LEU A 185 11.31 6.08 0.59
C LEU A 185 10.60 5.04 1.45
N ASN A 186 10.41 3.80 0.95
CA ASN A 186 9.88 2.70 1.74
C ASN A 186 10.89 2.24 2.81
N ALA A 187 12.19 2.25 2.51
CA ALA A 187 13.22 1.99 3.52
C ALA A 187 13.18 3.04 4.64
N GLY A 188 12.98 4.32 4.31
CA GLY A 188 12.78 5.37 5.31
C GLY A 188 11.55 5.14 6.19
N ARG A 189 10.42 4.69 5.61
CA ARG A 189 9.20 4.34 6.35
C ARG A 189 9.46 3.16 7.29
N ALA A 190 10.10 2.11 6.80
CA ALA A 190 10.45 0.92 7.58
C ALA A 190 11.35 1.27 8.76
N TRP A 191 12.37 2.11 8.52
CA TRP A 191 13.27 2.59 9.57
C TRP A 191 12.52 3.39 10.64
N ARG A 192 11.67 4.34 10.24
CA ARG A 192 10.88 5.12 11.19
C ARG A 192 9.95 4.24 12.02
N PHE A 193 9.25 3.30 11.36
CA PHE A 193 8.38 2.37 12.08
C PHE A 193 9.17 1.48 13.07
N ALA A 194 10.29 0.93 12.65
CA ALA A 194 11.13 0.12 13.53
C ALA A 194 11.62 0.91 14.75
N ALA A 195 11.99 2.20 14.57
CA ALA A 195 12.51 3.07 15.62
C ALA A 195 11.42 3.59 16.56
N GLU A 196 10.29 4.05 16.02
CA GLU A 196 9.27 4.83 16.74
C GLU A 196 7.89 4.15 16.81
N GLY A 197 7.65 3.08 16.01
CA GLY A 197 6.34 2.45 15.89
C GLY A 197 5.31 3.31 15.16
N VAL A 198 5.75 4.25 14.32
CA VAL A 198 4.87 5.22 13.66
C VAL A 198 4.78 4.94 12.18
N TRP A 199 3.58 4.65 11.69
CA TRP A 199 3.27 4.67 10.26
C TRP A 199 3.29 6.10 9.73
N SER A 200 3.80 6.30 8.55
CA SER A 200 3.91 7.64 7.95
C SER A 200 3.84 7.61 6.43
N SER A 201 3.47 8.75 5.83
CA SER A 201 3.63 8.94 4.40
C SER A 201 5.11 8.89 3.99
N LYS A 202 5.40 8.66 2.72
CA LYS A 202 6.77 8.67 2.18
C LYS A 202 7.46 9.99 2.45
N ASP A 203 6.75 11.11 2.30
CA ASP A 203 7.28 12.46 2.52
C ASP A 203 7.58 12.73 4.00
N ALA A 204 6.67 12.36 4.89
CA ALA A 204 6.89 12.51 6.34
C ALA A 204 8.04 11.62 6.85
N ALA A 205 8.17 10.40 6.32
CA ALA A 205 9.30 9.53 6.64
C ALA A 205 10.62 10.09 6.10
N ALA A 206 10.62 10.63 4.87
CA ALA A 206 11.80 11.25 4.29
C ALA A 206 12.28 12.45 5.13
N GLY A 207 11.38 13.32 5.59
CA GLY A 207 11.72 14.42 6.50
C GLY A 207 12.35 13.92 7.82
N TRP A 208 11.84 12.83 8.38
CA TRP A 208 12.40 12.19 9.57
C TRP A 208 13.79 11.59 9.31
N VAL A 209 14.00 10.97 8.14
CA VAL A 209 15.30 10.41 7.72
C VAL A 209 16.33 11.49 7.47
N LEU A 210 15.96 12.62 6.84
CA LEU A 210 16.86 13.75 6.56
C LEU A 210 17.56 14.27 7.81
N ALA A 211 16.89 14.25 8.96
CA ALA A 211 17.48 14.64 10.24
C ALA A 211 18.46 13.60 10.84
N ARG A 212 18.63 12.43 10.18
CA ARG A 212 19.35 11.27 10.75
C ARG A 212 20.31 10.59 9.77
N THR A 213 20.29 10.99 8.51
CA THR A 213 21.12 10.39 7.44
C THR A 213 22.37 11.22 7.18
N GLU A 214 23.46 10.53 6.81
CA GLU A 214 24.69 11.16 6.30
C GLU A 214 24.63 11.44 4.79
N ASP A 215 23.63 10.86 4.09
CA ASP A 215 23.40 11.08 2.64
C ASP A 215 22.04 11.74 2.40
N PRO A 216 21.88 13.04 2.69
CA PRO A 216 20.63 13.77 2.42
C PRO A 216 20.36 13.91 0.93
N GLY A 217 21.40 13.86 0.08
CA GLY A 217 21.27 14.00 -1.37
C GLY A 217 20.42 12.91 -2.00
N LEU A 218 20.55 11.67 -1.56
CA LEU A 218 19.74 10.54 -2.02
C LEU A 218 18.25 10.72 -1.67
N ILE A 219 17.98 11.21 -0.46
CA ILE A 219 16.59 11.43 0.00
C ILE A 219 15.94 12.57 -0.80
N HIS A 220 16.65 13.70 -0.97
CA HIS A 220 16.14 14.81 -1.78
C HIS A 220 15.90 14.41 -3.25
N ALA A 221 16.84 13.63 -3.85
CA ALA A 221 16.66 13.11 -5.20
C ALA A 221 15.43 12.19 -5.30
N SER A 222 15.23 11.31 -4.32
CA SER A 222 14.08 10.40 -4.27
C SER A 222 12.75 11.15 -4.14
N LEU A 223 12.69 12.20 -3.32
CA LEU A 223 11.51 13.07 -3.21
C LEU A 223 11.24 13.82 -4.52
N ALA A 224 12.29 14.38 -5.15
CA ALA A 224 12.14 15.08 -6.42
C ALA A 224 11.53 14.18 -7.52
N VAL A 225 12.05 12.93 -7.65
CA VAL A 225 11.48 11.95 -8.60
C VAL A 225 10.02 11.62 -8.24
N ARG A 226 9.72 11.42 -6.96
CA ARG A 226 8.35 11.18 -6.49
C ARG A 226 7.40 12.29 -6.88
N HIS A 227 7.85 13.55 -6.80
CA HIS A 227 7.07 14.75 -7.13
C HIS A 227 7.15 15.15 -8.61
N GLY A 228 7.60 14.25 -9.50
CA GLY A 228 7.51 14.41 -10.95
C GLY A 228 8.79 14.92 -11.64
N ASP A 229 9.90 15.11 -10.95
CA ASP A 229 11.18 15.46 -11.59
C ASP A 229 11.77 14.24 -12.33
N ARG A 230 11.39 14.13 -13.60
CA ARG A 230 11.84 13.04 -14.49
C ARG A 230 13.28 13.21 -15.00
N SER A 231 13.92 14.34 -14.72
CA SER A 231 15.31 14.58 -15.12
C SER A 231 16.31 13.87 -14.20
N ARG A 232 15.87 13.44 -13.01
CA ARG A 232 16.70 12.78 -12.02
C ARG A 232 16.65 11.27 -12.15
N THR A 233 17.84 10.68 -12.07
CA THR A 233 18.04 9.24 -11.96
C THR A 233 18.76 8.94 -10.64
N LEU A 234 18.41 7.83 -10.00
CA LEU A 234 19.09 7.38 -8.79
C LEU A 234 20.19 6.40 -9.14
N ASN A 235 21.32 6.50 -8.44
CA ASN A 235 22.40 5.53 -8.59
C ASN A 235 22.04 4.24 -7.83
N PRO A 236 21.94 3.07 -8.52
CA PRO A 236 21.57 1.81 -7.87
C PRO A 236 22.47 1.43 -6.70
N ALA A 237 23.79 1.73 -6.80
CA ALA A 237 24.72 1.42 -5.73
C ALA A 237 24.49 2.28 -4.47
N GLN A 238 24.03 3.54 -4.63
CA GLN A 238 23.64 4.38 -3.49
C GLN A 238 22.34 3.90 -2.87
N VAL A 239 21.33 3.56 -3.69
CA VAL A 239 20.07 2.99 -3.23
C VAL A 239 20.33 1.71 -2.43
N ASN A 240 21.08 0.77 -2.98
CA ASN A 240 21.39 -0.50 -2.33
C ASN A 240 22.19 -0.31 -1.03
N ARG A 241 23.15 0.63 -0.98
CA ARG A 241 23.86 0.94 0.28
C ARG A 241 22.92 1.50 1.33
N PHE A 242 22.00 2.38 0.96
CA PHE A 242 21.05 2.98 1.90
C PHE A 242 20.08 1.94 2.44
N VAL A 243 19.44 1.16 1.56
CA VAL A 243 18.50 0.09 1.95
C VAL A 243 19.20 -0.97 2.79
N GLY A 244 20.36 -1.47 2.33
CA GLY A 244 21.16 -2.45 3.06
C GLY A 244 21.69 -1.92 4.41
N GLY A 245 22.01 -0.63 4.49
CA GLY A 245 22.39 0.03 5.75
C GLY A 245 21.25 0.05 6.77
N ILE A 246 20.01 0.29 6.33
CA ILE A 246 18.82 0.21 7.18
C ILE A 246 18.56 -1.24 7.59
N GLN A 247 18.62 -2.20 6.66
CA GLN A 247 18.46 -3.62 6.97
C GLN A 247 19.46 -4.07 8.05
N ALA A 248 20.74 -3.75 7.89
CA ALA A 248 21.77 -4.13 8.85
C ALA A 248 21.57 -3.48 10.23
N ARG A 249 21.17 -2.20 10.26
CA ARG A 249 20.89 -1.46 11.50
C ARG A 249 19.71 -2.03 12.27
N GLU A 250 18.65 -2.38 11.57
CA GLU A 250 17.39 -2.81 12.17
C GLU A 250 17.25 -4.36 12.23
N ALA A 251 18.21 -5.11 11.67
CA ALA A 251 18.21 -6.58 11.70
C ALA A 251 17.96 -7.19 13.09
N PRO A 252 18.53 -6.68 14.19
CA PRO A 252 18.21 -7.19 15.53
C PRO A 252 16.76 -6.99 15.94
N ARG A 253 16.09 -5.98 15.38
CA ARG A 253 14.66 -5.71 15.63
C ARG A 253 13.75 -6.53 14.73
N TYR A 254 14.19 -6.79 13.48
CA TYR A 254 13.44 -7.60 12.51
C TYR A 254 13.45 -9.09 12.84
N SER A 255 14.41 -9.55 13.65
CA SER A 255 14.57 -10.96 14.04
C SER A 255 13.94 -11.31 15.40
N GLN A 256 13.29 -10.36 16.08
CA GLN A 256 12.60 -10.53 17.38
C GLN A 256 11.09 -10.74 17.19
#